data_d2845c2dbe208837d16feb171ff3a2ab
#
_entry.id   d2845c2dbe208837d16feb171ff3a2ab
#
_cell.length_a   1.000
_cell.length_b   1.000
_cell.length_c   1.000
_cell.angle_alpha   90.00
_cell.angle_beta   90.00
_cell.angle_gamma   90.00
#
_symmetry.space_group_name_H-M   'P 1'
#
loop_
_entity.id
_entity.type
_entity.pdbx_description
1 polymer ?
#
loop_
_entity_poly.entity_id
_entity_poly.type
_entity_poly.pdbx_seq_one_letter_code
_entity_poly.pdbx_strand_id
1 'polypeptide(L)'
;MDELTMQHVSLRFDKSEDYRIKEAFKTLRTNIEFSGADLKVIAVTSCTPNEGKSSVAMELAKAFAEAGKRTLLIDADMRKSVLVGRYKTGAVRLGLTHILVGREKLSDVICKTNFPKLYMIFAGPVPPNPSELLGGENFESLINKAKQLFDYVIVDTPPLGSVIDAAVAAKKCDGTILVIENNAISYKFAQNVKAQLDKTESRILGVVLNKVDMSTKSYGHYGKYYGKYYGKYYGQYGNEGGHTRTTDLSRQGAEEAGAEAAGAEAGMRASRKLTEKRPMDSTVEESAESDLNLDEMLDRGSDLEEINL
;
A
#
# COMPACT_ATOMS: atom_id res chain seq x y z
N MET A 1 35.94 13.66 -3.32
CA MET A 1 34.90 12.63 -3.52
C MET A 1 33.79 13.00 -2.59
N ASP A 2 32.76 13.66 -3.14
CA ASP A 2 31.65 14.12 -2.31
C ASP A 2 30.83 12.90 -1.89
N GLU A 3 30.73 12.67 -0.60
CA GLU A 3 29.76 11.74 -0.02
C GLU A 3 28.37 12.16 -0.54
N LEU A 4 27.80 11.34 -1.40
CA LEU A 4 26.41 11.43 -1.85
C LEU A 4 25.52 11.26 -0.59
N THR A 5 25.24 12.37 0.07
CA THR A 5 24.38 12.39 1.25
C THR A 5 22.93 12.26 0.79
N MET A 6 22.35 11.07 1.02
CA MET A 6 20.91 10.83 0.88
C MET A 6 20.11 11.95 1.56
N GLN A 7 19.06 12.44 0.92
CA GLN A 7 18.20 13.46 1.52
C GLN A 7 17.51 12.90 2.77
N HIS A 8 17.52 13.66 3.85
CA HIS A 8 16.83 13.32 5.08
C HIS A 8 15.59 14.19 5.25
N VAL A 9 14.46 13.58 5.56
CA VAL A 9 13.19 14.28 5.82
C VAL A 9 12.60 13.84 7.15
N SER A 10 12.04 14.80 7.89
CA SER A 10 11.35 14.50 9.15
C SER A 10 9.85 14.58 8.92
N LEU A 11 9.18 13.44 9.02
CA LEU A 11 7.72 13.35 8.91
C LEU A 11 7.10 13.68 10.27
N ARG A 12 6.09 14.55 10.27
CA ARG A 12 5.32 14.88 11.48
C ARG A 12 3.93 14.29 11.34
N PHE A 13 3.56 13.42 12.28
CA PHE A 13 2.22 12.87 12.41
C PHE A 13 1.48 13.57 13.55
N ASP A 14 0.16 13.67 13.44
CA ASP A 14 -0.65 14.17 14.55
C ASP A 14 -0.58 13.18 15.71
N LYS A 15 -0.38 13.72 16.94
CA LYS A 15 -0.05 12.92 18.14
C LYS A 15 -1.15 11.95 18.61
N SER A 16 -2.35 12.01 18.09
CA SER A 16 -3.46 11.12 18.46
C SER A 16 -3.66 10.00 17.44
N GLU A 17 -2.73 9.05 17.39
CA GLU A 17 -3.00 7.80 16.65
C GLU A 17 -4.06 6.99 17.41
N ASP A 18 -5.27 6.88 16.84
CA ASP A 18 -6.29 5.97 17.36
C ASP A 18 -5.77 4.52 17.21
N TYR A 19 -5.68 3.80 18.33
CA TYR A 19 -5.27 2.40 18.37
C TYR A 19 -6.04 1.54 17.34
N ARG A 20 -7.32 1.83 17.11
CA ARG A 20 -8.15 1.10 16.14
C ARG A 20 -7.67 1.30 14.71
N ILE A 21 -7.25 2.51 14.36
CA ILE A 21 -6.68 2.82 13.05
C ILE A 21 -5.37 2.04 12.85
N LYS A 22 -4.51 2.02 13.86
CA LYS A 22 -3.25 1.27 13.82
C LYS A 22 -3.49 -0.24 13.60
N GLU A 23 -4.46 -0.82 14.32
CA GLU A 23 -4.81 -2.25 14.13
C GLU A 23 -5.45 -2.53 12.76
N ALA A 24 -6.22 -1.59 12.22
CA ALA A 24 -6.78 -1.72 10.87
C ALA A 24 -5.67 -1.77 9.79
N PHE A 25 -4.62 -0.94 9.92
CA PHE A 25 -3.49 -0.98 8.98
C PHE A 25 -2.60 -2.21 9.15
N LYS A 26 -2.42 -2.73 10.37
CA LYS A 26 -1.75 -4.02 10.59
C LYS A 26 -2.52 -5.15 9.90
N THR A 27 -3.87 -5.15 10.01
CA THR A 27 -4.73 -6.11 9.33
C THR A 27 -4.62 -5.97 7.81
N LEU A 28 -4.69 -4.75 7.28
CA LEU A 28 -4.53 -4.49 5.85
C LEU A 28 -3.19 -5.01 5.33
N ARG A 29 -2.08 -4.71 6.03
CA ARG A 29 -0.75 -5.24 5.71
C ARG A 29 -0.77 -6.76 5.66
N THR A 30 -1.26 -7.42 6.71
CA THR A 30 -1.30 -8.89 6.79
C THR A 30 -2.12 -9.50 5.64
N ASN A 31 -3.25 -8.88 5.27
CA ASN A 31 -4.07 -9.33 4.14
C ASN A 31 -3.30 -9.23 2.81
N ILE A 32 -2.49 -8.18 2.64
CA ILE A 32 -1.63 -8.02 1.46
C ILE A 32 -0.53 -9.10 1.45
N GLU A 33 0.13 -9.34 2.57
CA GLU A 33 1.14 -10.40 2.71
C GLU A 33 0.58 -11.79 2.34
N PHE A 34 -0.66 -12.07 2.70
CA PHE A 34 -1.35 -13.32 2.34
C PHE A 34 -1.85 -13.37 0.89
N SER A 35 -1.93 -12.23 0.22
CA SER A 35 -2.41 -12.16 -1.16
C SER A 35 -1.40 -12.70 -2.19
N GLY A 36 -0.12 -12.82 -1.84
CA GLY A 36 0.93 -13.42 -2.67
C GLY A 36 2.33 -12.96 -2.26
N ALA A 37 3.29 -13.88 -2.27
CA ALA A 37 4.68 -13.58 -1.92
C ALA A 37 5.42 -12.73 -2.97
N ASP A 38 4.90 -12.64 -4.17
CA ASP A 38 5.41 -11.90 -5.32
C ASP A 38 4.90 -10.45 -5.38
N LEU A 39 3.96 -10.10 -4.51
CA LEU A 39 3.39 -8.74 -4.42
C LEU A 39 4.32 -7.82 -3.66
N LYS A 40 5.11 -7.06 -4.38
CA LYS A 40 6.04 -6.06 -3.82
C LYS A 40 5.60 -4.62 -4.11
N VAL A 41 5.11 -4.33 -5.31
CA VAL A 41 4.74 -2.98 -5.76
C VAL A 41 3.23 -2.84 -5.77
N ILE A 42 2.72 -1.93 -4.97
CA ILE A 42 1.29 -1.75 -4.73
C ILE A 42 0.90 -0.31 -5.06
N ALA A 43 0.07 -0.14 -6.09
CA ALA A 43 -0.54 1.16 -6.39
C ALA A 43 -1.71 1.42 -5.44
N VAL A 44 -1.83 2.66 -4.97
CA VAL A 44 -2.96 3.13 -4.17
C VAL A 44 -3.62 4.27 -4.92
N THR A 45 -4.89 4.10 -5.26
CA THR A 45 -5.70 5.12 -5.95
C THR A 45 -7.06 5.29 -5.29
N SER A 46 -7.87 6.22 -5.77
CA SER A 46 -9.23 6.45 -5.29
C SER A 46 -10.18 6.78 -6.46
N CYS A 47 -11.47 6.80 -6.19
CA CYS A 47 -12.45 7.20 -7.19
C CYS A 47 -12.48 8.71 -7.39
N THR A 48 -12.42 9.49 -6.30
CA THR A 48 -12.50 10.95 -6.31
C THR A 48 -11.39 11.59 -5.47
N PRO A 49 -11.12 12.89 -5.62
CA PRO A 49 -10.22 13.61 -4.73
C PRO A 49 -10.70 13.58 -3.27
N ASN A 50 -9.76 13.65 -2.33
CA ASN A 50 -9.98 13.73 -0.88
C ASN A 50 -10.56 12.47 -0.20
N GLU A 51 -10.68 11.33 -0.86
CA GLU A 51 -11.08 10.06 -0.23
C GLU A 51 -10.02 9.50 0.73
N GLY A 52 -8.84 10.11 0.80
CA GLY A 52 -7.79 9.77 1.77
C GLY A 52 -6.74 8.77 1.24
N LYS A 53 -6.65 8.57 -0.09
CA LYS A 53 -5.66 7.68 -0.72
C LYS A 53 -4.23 7.86 -0.21
N SER A 54 -3.74 9.11 -0.19
CA SER A 54 -2.37 9.43 0.25
C SER A 54 -2.14 9.18 1.74
N SER A 55 -3.18 9.35 2.59
CA SER A 55 -3.11 8.96 4.00
C SER A 55 -3.06 7.44 4.15
N VAL A 56 -3.89 6.72 3.39
CA VAL A 56 -3.88 5.24 3.38
C VAL A 56 -2.54 4.72 2.87
N ALA A 57 -1.98 5.29 1.80
CA ALA A 57 -0.67 4.92 1.27
C ALA A 57 0.45 5.12 2.30
N MET A 58 0.47 6.26 2.99
CA MET A 58 1.46 6.56 4.02
C MET A 58 1.34 5.63 5.24
N GLU A 59 0.13 5.45 5.79
CA GLU A 59 -0.08 4.59 6.95
C GLU A 59 0.20 3.11 6.62
N LEU A 60 -0.10 2.67 5.40
CA LEU A 60 0.25 1.33 4.94
C LEU A 60 1.77 1.16 4.83
N ALA A 61 2.48 2.13 4.22
CA ALA A 61 3.94 2.10 4.13
C ALA A 61 4.59 2.10 5.52
N LYS A 62 4.08 2.91 6.46
CA LYS A 62 4.50 2.91 7.86
C LYS A 62 4.25 1.56 8.53
N ALA A 63 3.09 0.92 8.31
CA ALA A 63 2.76 -0.38 8.88
C ALA A 63 3.70 -1.50 8.40
N PHE A 64 4.16 -1.46 7.15
CA PHE A 64 5.19 -2.37 6.65
C PHE A 64 6.56 -2.07 7.28
N ALA A 65 6.96 -0.81 7.38
CA ALA A 65 8.22 -0.41 7.99
C ALA A 65 8.28 -0.79 9.48
N GLU A 66 7.21 -0.58 10.25
CA GLU A 66 7.07 -1.03 11.65
C GLU A 66 7.14 -2.56 11.80
N ALA A 67 6.78 -3.32 10.76
CA ALA A 67 6.96 -4.77 10.70
C ALA A 67 8.39 -5.19 10.30
N GLY A 68 9.31 -4.22 10.21
CA GLY A 68 10.71 -4.48 9.90
C GLY A 68 11.01 -4.63 8.40
N LYS A 69 10.08 -4.31 7.52
CA LYS A 69 10.26 -4.37 6.06
C LYS A 69 10.85 -3.07 5.52
N ARG A 70 11.89 -3.15 4.69
CA ARG A 70 12.37 -1.97 3.94
C ARG A 70 11.26 -1.52 2.97
N THR A 71 10.71 -0.35 3.20
CA THR A 71 9.52 0.12 2.47
C THR A 71 9.78 1.47 1.81
N LEU A 72 9.46 1.57 0.53
CA LEU A 72 9.51 2.81 -0.24
C LEU A 72 8.10 3.32 -0.52
N LEU A 73 7.82 4.57 -0.19
CA LEU A 73 6.62 5.28 -0.63
C LEU A 73 6.96 6.24 -1.77
N ILE A 74 6.35 6.05 -2.93
CA ILE A 74 6.51 6.92 -4.11
C ILE A 74 5.25 7.77 -4.26
N ASP A 75 5.41 9.09 -4.21
CA ASP A 75 4.35 10.05 -4.50
C ASP A 75 4.27 10.27 -6.02
N ALA A 76 3.38 9.54 -6.66
CA ALA A 76 3.13 9.62 -8.10
C ALA A 76 1.93 10.53 -8.45
N ASP A 77 1.30 11.20 -7.47
CA ASP A 77 0.32 12.27 -7.74
C ASP A 77 1.05 13.58 -8.09
N MET A 78 1.72 13.58 -9.25
CA MET A 78 2.48 14.74 -9.73
C MET A 78 1.60 15.94 -10.07
N ARG A 79 0.25 15.78 -10.11
CA ARG A 79 -0.67 16.88 -10.40
C ARG A 79 -1.03 17.67 -9.14
N LYS A 80 -1.25 16.98 -8.02
CA LYS A 80 -1.71 17.60 -6.78
C LYS A 80 -1.18 16.83 -5.57
N SER A 81 0.15 16.70 -5.48
CA SER A 81 0.79 16.13 -4.30
C SER A 81 0.39 16.87 -3.03
N VAL A 82 0.09 16.11 -1.99
CA VAL A 82 -0.27 16.65 -0.66
C VAL A 82 0.73 16.23 0.43
N LEU A 83 1.64 15.30 0.15
CA LEU A 83 2.46 14.65 1.16
C LEU A 83 3.44 15.62 1.82
N VAL A 84 4.13 16.48 1.05
CA VAL A 84 5.07 17.49 1.59
C VAL A 84 4.38 18.41 2.60
N GLY A 85 3.22 18.97 2.24
CA GLY A 85 2.47 19.88 3.10
C GLY A 85 1.84 19.19 4.31
N ARG A 86 1.26 18.00 4.09
CA ARG A 86 0.55 17.24 5.13
C ARG A 86 1.48 16.79 6.25
N TYR A 87 2.66 16.27 5.90
CA TYR A 87 3.62 15.75 6.87
C TYR A 87 4.70 16.75 7.26
N LYS A 88 4.60 18.00 6.78
CA LYS A 88 5.49 19.12 7.14
C LYS A 88 6.98 18.76 7.00
N THR A 89 7.33 18.09 5.91
CA THR A 89 8.65 17.49 5.69
C THR A 89 9.79 18.50 5.55
N GLY A 90 9.48 19.79 5.41
CA GLY A 90 10.45 20.81 5.04
C GLY A 90 10.67 20.90 3.52
N ALA A 91 11.77 21.50 3.11
CA ALA A 91 12.11 21.66 1.70
C ALA A 91 12.65 20.34 1.13
N VAL A 92 11.91 19.74 0.20
CA VAL A 92 12.37 18.62 -0.62
C VAL A 92 12.91 19.18 -1.92
N ARG A 93 14.20 18.94 -2.22
CA ARG A 93 14.89 19.53 -3.39
C ARG A 93 14.57 18.77 -4.68
N LEU A 94 14.62 17.45 -4.63
CA LEU A 94 14.49 16.56 -5.79
C LEU A 94 13.30 15.60 -5.57
N GLY A 95 12.63 15.20 -6.65
CA GLY A 95 11.49 14.31 -6.58
C GLY A 95 11.32 13.47 -7.85
N LEU A 96 10.26 12.70 -7.91
CA LEU A 96 9.93 11.72 -8.96
C LEU A 96 10.08 12.33 -10.37
N THR A 97 9.57 13.54 -10.57
CA THR A 97 9.66 14.24 -11.88
C THR A 97 11.09 14.31 -12.39
N HIS A 98 12.10 14.53 -11.52
CA HIS A 98 13.50 14.64 -11.93
C HIS A 98 14.05 13.29 -12.46
N ILE A 99 13.64 12.17 -11.84
CA ILE A 99 13.98 10.82 -12.32
C ILE A 99 13.30 10.57 -13.67
N LEU A 100 11.99 10.87 -13.76
CA LEU A 100 11.20 10.53 -14.95
C LEU A 100 11.62 11.31 -16.19
N VAL A 101 12.17 12.52 -16.03
CA VAL A 101 12.75 13.29 -17.15
C VAL A 101 14.23 12.96 -17.39
N GLY A 102 14.81 12.01 -16.67
CA GLY A 102 16.19 11.54 -16.85
C GLY A 102 17.26 12.51 -16.36
N ARG A 103 16.92 13.46 -15.45
CA ARG A 103 17.87 14.44 -14.91
C ARG A 103 18.63 13.96 -13.70
N GLU A 104 18.03 13.08 -12.92
CA GLU A 104 18.57 12.63 -11.63
C GLU A 104 18.44 11.12 -11.48
N LYS A 105 19.32 10.51 -10.70
CA LYS A 105 19.30 9.09 -10.38
C LYS A 105 18.42 8.82 -9.13
N LEU A 106 18.06 7.56 -8.91
CA LEU A 106 17.31 7.14 -7.74
C LEU A 106 18.01 7.52 -6.42
N SER A 107 19.34 7.32 -6.34
CA SER A 107 20.16 7.67 -5.16
C SER A 107 20.04 9.15 -4.74
N ASP A 108 19.85 10.05 -5.70
CA ASP A 108 19.86 11.49 -5.45
C ASP A 108 18.48 12.01 -5.00
N VAL A 109 17.43 11.25 -5.34
CA VAL A 109 16.03 11.65 -5.15
C VAL A 109 15.40 10.98 -3.93
N ILE A 110 15.85 9.77 -3.59
CA ILE A 110 15.33 9.03 -2.46
C ILE A 110 15.61 9.77 -1.14
N CYS A 111 14.59 9.83 -0.29
CA CYS A 111 14.68 10.46 1.04
C CYS A 111 14.60 9.39 2.13
N LYS A 112 15.56 9.38 3.06
CA LYS A 112 15.45 8.66 4.33
C LYS A 112 14.54 9.45 5.25
N THR A 113 13.61 8.77 5.92
CA THR A 113 12.69 9.42 6.88
C THR A 113 13.18 9.21 8.32
N ASN A 114 12.55 9.90 9.27
CA ASN A 114 12.74 9.67 10.71
C ASN A 114 12.05 8.38 11.21
N PHE A 115 11.37 7.63 10.34
CA PHE A 115 10.85 6.30 10.66
C PHE A 115 11.83 5.25 10.15
N PRO A 116 12.32 4.34 11.01
CA PRO A 116 13.20 3.26 10.59
C PRO A 116 12.60 2.46 9.44
N LYS A 117 13.42 2.14 8.43
CA LYS A 117 13.04 1.35 7.24
C LYS A 117 11.96 1.96 6.33
N LEU A 118 11.54 3.21 6.55
CA LEU A 118 10.64 3.94 5.68
C LEU A 118 11.42 4.97 4.86
N TYR A 119 11.34 4.84 3.55
CA TYR A 119 11.94 5.72 2.56
C TYR A 119 10.87 6.35 1.69
N MET A 120 11.15 7.52 1.11
CA MET A 120 10.18 8.23 0.29
C MET A 120 10.82 8.84 -0.97
N ILE A 121 10.03 8.88 -2.04
CA ILE A 121 10.25 9.72 -3.21
C ILE A 121 9.03 10.65 -3.32
N PHE A 122 9.25 11.94 -3.20
CA PHE A 122 8.19 12.95 -3.37
C PHE A 122 7.96 13.26 -4.84
N ALA A 123 6.80 13.79 -5.20
CA ALA A 123 6.43 14.05 -6.58
C ALA A 123 7.40 15.00 -7.33
N GLY A 124 7.92 16.01 -6.63
CA GLY A 124 8.75 17.06 -7.26
C GLY A 124 7.90 18.12 -7.98
N PRO A 125 8.50 18.88 -8.93
CA PRO A 125 7.79 19.89 -9.71
C PRO A 125 6.70 19.25 -10.58
N VAL A 126 5.58 19.96 -10.76
CA VAL A 126 4.48 19.49 -11.61
C VAL A 126 4.92 19.51 -13.09
N PRO A 127 4.99 18.37 -13.79
CA PRO A 127 5.34 18.33 -15.20
C PRO A 127 4.10 18.61 -16.08
N PRO A 128 4.29 19.01 -17.36
CA PRO A 128 3.16 19.22 -18.27
C PRO A 128 2.43 17.94 -18.69
N ASN A 129 3.14 16.80 -18.66
CA ASN A 129 2.69 15.52 -19.19
C ASN A 129 2.86 14.33 -18.20
N PRO A 130 2.18 14.34 -17.02
CA PRO A 130 2.36 13.33 -15.98
C PRO A 130 2.08 11.90 -16.47
N SER A 131 0.99 11.70 -17.22
CA SER A 131 0.58 10.36 -17.71
C SER A 131 1.63 9.73 -18.63
N GLU A 132 2.25 10.53 -19.52
CA GLU A 132 3.31 10.06 -20.42
C GLU A 132 4.56 9.66 -19.64
N LEU A 133 4.95 10.47 -18.65
CA LEU A 133 6.10 10.17 -17.80
C LEU A 133 5.89 8.88 -16.99
N LEU A 134 4.70 8.66 -16.43
CA LEU A 134 4.36 7.42 -15.71
C LEU A 134 4.24 6.21 -16.65
N GLY A 135 3.93 6.43 -17.92
CA GLY A 135 3.91 5.36 -18.94
C GLY A 135 5.29 5.04 -19.53
N GLY A 136 6.28 5.91 -19.30
CA GLY A 136 7.60 5.83 -19.93
C GLY A 136 8.54 4.80 -19.30
N GLU A 137 9.65 4.55 -19.98
CA GLU A 137 10.68 3.58 -19.59
C GLU A 137 11.39 3.95 -18.28
N ASN A 138 11.54 5.25 -17.98
CA ASN A 138 12.19 5.72 -16.76
C ASN A 138 11.36 5.33 -15.52
N PHE A 139 10.02 5.36 -15.60
CA PHE A 139 9.17 4.90 -14.50
C PHE A 139 9.25 3.37 -14.34
N GLU A 140 9.26 2.63 -15.43
CA GLU A 140 9.42 1.18 -15.39
C GLU A 140 10.77 0.77 -14.81
N SER A 141 11.86 1.42 -15.23
CA SER A 141 13.20 1.21 -14.69
C SER A 141 13.26 1.52 -13.19
N LEU A 142 12.64 2.63 -12.76
CA LEU A 142 12.53 2.99 -11.35
C LEU A 142 11.82 1.90 -10.54
N ILE A 143 10.67 1.42 -11.01
CA ILE A 143 9.90 0.37 -10.33
C ILE A 143 10.70 -0.93 -10.23
N ASN A 144 11.36 -1.34 -11.31
CA ASN A 144 12.18 -2.55 -11.33
C ASN A 144 13.36 -2.47 -10.35
N LYS A 145 14.07 -1.32 -10.30
CA LYS A 145 15.13 -1.08 -9.32
C LYS A 145 14.59 -1.06 -7.90
N ALA A 146 13.46 -0.39 -7.66
CA ALA A 146 12.83 -0.36 -6.35
C ALA A 146 12.43 -1.75 -5.84
N LYS A 147 11.94 -2.64 -6.73
CA LYS A 147 11.64 -4.05 -6.40
C LYS A 147 12.84 -4.85 -5.91
N GLN A 148 14.04 -4.51 -6.35
CA GLN A 148 15.27 -5.19 -5.94
C GLN A 148 15.74 -4.70 -4.57
N LEU A 149 15.60 -3.39 -4.30
CA LEU A 149 16.14 -2.72 -3.11
C LEU A 149 15.20 -2.76 -1.90
N PHE A 150 13.89 -2.86 -2.12
CA PHE A 150 12.87 -2.77 -1.08
C PHE A 150 12.04 -4.05 -1.00
N ASP A 151 11.57 -4.36 0.22
CA ASP A 151 10.63 -5.46 0.44
C ASP A 151 9.24 -5.10 -0.09
N TYR A 152 8.84 -3.82 0.09
CA TYR A 152 7.59 -3.27 -0.41
C TYR A 152 7.76 -1.86 -0.98
N VAL A 153 7.04 -1.59 -2.07
CA VAL A 153 6.96 -0.28 -2.72
C VAL A 153 5.48 0.11 -2.81
N ILE A 154 5.13 1.21 -2.17
CA ILE A 154 3.77 1.75 -2.21
C ILE A 154 3.78 2.96 -3.14
N VAL A 155 2.90 2.99 -4.14
CA VAL A 155 2.81 4.07 -5.13
C VAL A 155 1.50 4.82 -4.93
N ASP A 156 1.57 6.03 -4.36
CA ASP A 156 0.41 6.92 -4.21
C ASP A 156 0.12 7.61 -5.54
N THR A 157 -1.02 7.33 -6.15
CA THR A 157 -1.40 7.83 -7.47
C THR A 157 -2.57 8.81 -7.39
N PRO A 158 -2.82 9.67 -8.39
CA PRO A 158 -4.01 10.53 -8.38
C PRO A 158 -5.31 9.73 -8.46
N PRO A 159 -6.48 10.35 -8.17
CA PRO A 159 -7.77 9.68 -8.27
C PRO A 159 -8.07 9.23 -9.71
N LEU A 160 -8.34 7.94 -9.89
CA LEU A 160 -8.60 7.36 -11.22
C LEU A 160 -9.88 7.89 -11.87
N GLY A 161 -10.90 8.22 -11.09
CA GLY A 161 -12.12 8.83 -11.64
C GLY A 161 -11.92 10.26 -12.16
N SER A 162 -10.76 10.88 -11.91
CA SER A 162 -10.42 12.22 -12.37
C SER A 162 -9.44 12.21 -13.54
N VAL A 163 -8.43 11.33 -13.51
CA VAL A 163 -7.33 11.28 -14.50
C VAL A 163 -6.85 9.85 -14.70
N ILE A 164 -6.30 9.56 -15.88
CA ILE A 164 -5.86 8.22 -16.28
C ILE A 164 -4.51 7.80 -15.63
N ASP A 165 -3.79 8.73 -15.05
CA ASP A 165 -2.43 8.54 -14.52
C ASP A 165 -2.33 7.31 -13.60
N ALA A 166 -3.32 7.10 -12.74
CA ALA A 166 -3.37 5.94 -11.83
C ALA A 166 -3.43 4.62 -12.60
N ALA A 167 -4.21 4.55 -13.67
CA ALA A 167 -4.28 3.35 -14.51
C ALA A 167 -2.97 3.08 -15.24
N VAL A 168 -2.29 4.15 -15.68
CA VAL A 168 -0.98 4.04 -16.35
C VAL A 168 0.08 3.53 -15.37
N ALA A 169 0.14 4.09 -14.16
CA ALA A 169 1.07 3.65 -13.12
C ALA A 169 0.77 2.21 -12.66
N ALA A 170 -0.50 1.86 -12.51
CA ALA A 170 -0.95 0.54 -12.06
C ALA A 170 -0.44 -0.61 -12.95
N LYS A 171 -0.29 -0.38 -14.25
CA LYS A 171 0.28 -1.37 -15.19
C LYS A 171 1.70 -1.83 -14.85
N LYS A 172 2.45 -0.99 -14.13
CA LYS A 172 3.83 -1.28 -13.71
C LYS A 172 3.90 -1.81 -12.28
N CYS A 173 2.76 -1.95 -11.60
CA CYS A 173 2.63 -2.44 -10.23
C CYS A 173 2.13 -3.89 -10.21
N ASP A 174 2.43 -4.62 -9.13
CA ASP A 174 1.97 -6.01 -8.94
C ASP A 174 0.50 -6.10 -8.55
N GLY A 175 -0.03 -5.00 -7.97
CA GLY A 175 -1.43 -4.92 -7.61
C GLY A 175 -1.86 -3.51 -7.26
N THR A 176 -3.16 -3.31 -7.18
CA THR A 176 -3.78 -2.00 -6.91
C THR A 176 -4.80 -2.09 -5.79
N ILE A 177 -4.76 -1.12 -4.88
CA ILE A 177 -5.75 -0.90 -3.84
C ILE A 177 -6.60 0.31 -4.23
N LEU A 178 -7.93 0.15 -4.21
CA LEU A 178 -8.88 1.22 -4.42
C LEU A 178 -9.38 1.75 -3.07
N VAL A 179 -9.12 3.03 -2.78
CA VAL A 179 -9.61 3.72 -1.57
C VAL A 179 -10.93 4.41 -1.89
N ILE A 180 -11.93 4.19 -1.07
CA ILE A 180 -13.27 4.79 -1.21
C ILE A 180 -13.65 5.41 0.15
N GLU A 181 -14.10 6.65 0.14
CA GLU A 181 -14.68 7.28 1.33
C GLU A 181 -16.09 6.74 1.56
N ASN A 182 -16.38 6.38 2.81
CA ASN A 182 -17.68 5.86 3.20
C ASN A 182 -18.80 6.85 2.87
N ASN A 183 -19.82 6.39 2.17
CA ASN A 183 -20.99 7.16 1.75
C ASN A 183 -20.72 8.38 0.84
N ALA A 184 -19.51 8.54 0.27
CA ALA A 184 -19.18 9.70 -0.55
C ALA A 184 -19.57 9.55 -2.02
N ILE A 185 -19.60 8.31 -2.54
CA ILE A 185 -19.86 8.04 -3.95
C ILE A 185 -20.93 6.95 -4.14
N SER A 186 -21.59 6.96 -5.30
CA SER A 186 -22.53 5.90 -5.64
C SER A 186 -21.81 4.59 -5.99
N TYR A 187 -22.45 3.46 -5.70
CA TYR A 187 -21.96 2.14 -6.08
C TYR A 187 -21.67 2.03 -7.60
N LYS A 188 -22.55 2.58 -8.44
CA LYS A 188 -22.38 2.59 -9.89
C LYS A 188 -21.13 3.34 -10.33
N PHE A 189 -20.78 4.46 -9.65
CA PHE A 189 -19.56 5.20 -9.97
C PHE A 189 -18.32 4.39 -9.56
N ALA A 190 -18.33 3.77 -8.38
CA ALA A 190 -17.25 2.88 -7.94
C ALA A 190 -17.04 1.71 -8.92
N GLN A 191 -18.13 1.10 -9.41
CA GLN A 191 -18.05 0.04 -10.43
C GLN A 191 -17.42 0.53 -11.74
N ASN A 192 -17.74 1.75 -12.18
CA ASN A 192 -17.16 2.31 -13.41
C ASN A 192 -15.65 2.54 -13.25
N VAL A 193 -15.20 3.01 -12.08
CA VAL A 193 -13.77 3.19 -11.79
C VAL A 193 -13.06 1.83 -11.70
N LYS A 194 -13.69 0.85 -11.05
CA LYS A 194 -13.18 -0.53 -11.04
C LYS A 194 -13.02 -1.08 -12.46
N ALA A 195 -14.02 -0.91 -13.32
CA ALA A 195 -13.96 -1.37 -14.72
C ALA A 195 -12.82 -0.68 -15.53
N GLN A 196 -12.40 0.53 -15.14
CA GLN A 196 -11.21 1.15 -15.73
C GLN A 196 -9.92 0.49 -15.25
N LEU A 197 -9.84 0.13 -13.95
CA LEU A 197 -8.70 -0.64 -13.42
C LEU A 197 -8.63 -2.04 -14.07
N ASP A 198 -9.74 -2.73 -14.21
CA ASP A 198 -9.77 -4.06 -14.84
C ASP A 198 -9.14 -4.06 -16.26
N LYS A 199 -9.27 -2.95 -17.00
CA LYS A 199 -8.65 -2.78 -18.33
C LYS A 199 -7.13 -2.63 -18.30
N THR A 200 -6.53 -2.36 -17.14
CA THR A 200 -5.09 -2.19 -17.03
C THR A 200 -4.33 -3.51 -16.86
N GLU A 201 -5.06 -4.63 -16.70
CA GLU A 201 -4.50 -5.93 -16.35
C GLU A 201 -3.81 -5.96 -14.96
N SER A 202 -3.80 -4.84 -14.25
CA SER A 202 -3.30 -4.78 -12.87
C SER A 202 -4.24 -5.53 -11.93
N ARG A 203 -3.68 -6.40 -11.10
CA ARG A 203 -4.45 -7.14 -10.09
C ARG A 203 -5.07 -6.19 -9.07
N ILE A 204 -6.38 -6.17 -8.94
CA ILE A 204 -7.06 -5.43 -7.87
C ILE A 204 -6.97 -6.27 -6.60
N LEU A 205 -6.20 -5.81 -5.61
CA LEU A 205 -5.99 -6.50 -4.32
C LEU A 205 -7.21 -6.38 -3.42
N GLY A 206 -7.92 -5.26 -3.53
CA GLY A 206 -9.11 -5.01 -2.73
C GLY A 206 -9.51 -3.54 -2.69
N VAL A 207 -10.50 -3.27 -1.84
CA VAL A 207 -11.02 -1.93 -1.58
C VAL A 207 -10.82 -1.60 -0.10
N VAL A 208 -10.31 -0.39 0.18
CA VAL A 208 -10.25 0.19 1.52
C VAL A 208 -11.39 1.19 1.68
N LEU A 209 -12.35 0.86 2.54
CA LEU A 209 -13.39 1.81 2.93
C LEU A 209 -12.84 2.74 4.01
N ASN A 210 -12.64 4.00 3.66
CA ASN A 210 -12.02 5.01 4.53
C ASN A 210 -13.06 5.94 5.16
N LYS A 211 -12.67 6.66 6.21
CA LYS A 211 -13.50 7.63 6.95
C LYS A 211 -14.83 7.04 7.46
N VAL A 212 -14.81 5.79 7.86
CA VAL A 212 -15.97 5.14 8.46
C VAL A 212 -16.20 5.72 9.87
N ASP A 213 -17.39 6.21 10.13
CA ASP A 213 -17.76 6.67 11.48
C ASP A 213 -17.95 5.47 12.43
N MET A 214 -17.00 5.30 13.33
CA MET A 214 -16.96 4.21 14.31
C MET A 214 -17.86 4.49 15.54
N SER A 215 -18.45 5.69 15.65
CA SER A 215 -19.26 6.11 16.82
C SER A 215 -20.71 5.65 16.71
N THR A 216 -21.21 5.33 15.55
CA THR A 216 -22.60 4.95 15.32
C THR A 216 -22.88 3.48 15.68
N LYS A 217 -24.05 3.21 16.31
CA LYS A 217 -24.56 1.88 16.68
C LYS A 217 -24.61 0.87 15.51
N SER A 218 -24.49 1.34 14.28
CA SER A 218 -24.38 0.56 13.04
C SER A 218 -23.13 -0.33 13.00
N TYR A 219 -22.08 0.03 13.75
CA TYR A 219 -20.84 -0.77 13.82
C TYR A 219 -21.01 -2.11 14.53
N GLY A 220 -22.04 -2.28 15.36
CA GLY A 220 -22.35 -3.53 16.03
C GLY A 220 -22.60 -4.70 15.06
N HIS A 221 -23.08 -4.42 13.86
CA HIS A 221 -23.26 -5.45 12.81
C HIS A 221 -21.94 -5.82 12.11
N TYR A 222 -21.07 -4.82 11.84
CA TYR A 222 -19.74 -5.05 11.23
C TYR A 222 -18.76 -5.68 12.22
N GLY A 223 -18.75 -5.23 13.47
CA GLY A 223 -17.94 -5.82 14.56
C GLY A 223 -18.31 -7.27 14.85
N LYS A 224 -19.60 -7.64 14.72
CA LYS A 224 -20.08 -9.02 14.85
C LYS A 224 -19.61 -9.93 13.70
N TYR A 225 -19.48 -9.37 12.48
CA TYR A 225 -18.97 -10.08 11.31
C TYR A 225 -17.46 -10.32 11.41
N TYR A 226 -16.69 -9.30 11.80
CA TYR A 226 -15.24 -9.40 12.02
C TYR A 226 -14.90 -10.25 13.24
N GLY A 227 -15.60 -10.08 14.36
CA GLY A 227 -15.41 -10.88 15.58
C GLY A 227 -15.72 -12.37 15.37
N LYS A 228 -16.67 -12.70 14.51
CA LYS A 228 -17.02 -14.10 14.18
C LYS A 228 -16.00 -14.76 13.25
N TYR A 229 -15.35 -13.99 12.36
CA TYR A 229 -14.30 -14.48 11.46
C TYR A 229 -12.98 -14.66 12.21
N TYR A 230 -12.56 -13.68 13.01
CA TYR A 230 -11.30 -13.74 13.76
C TYR A 230 -11.39 -14.60 15.02
N GLY A 231 -12.51 -14.63 15.71
CA GLY A 231 -12.72 -15.49 16.88
C GLY A 231 -12.66 -16.98 16.54
N LYS A 232 -13.01 -17.36 15.32
CA LYS A 232 -12.93 -18.75 14.86
C LYS A 232 -11.51 -19.20 14.49
N TYR A 233 -10.64 -18.24 14.09
CA TYR A 233 -9.23 -18.53 13.73
C TYR A 233 -8.30 -18.52 14.95
N TYR A 234 -8.51 -17.62 15.91
CA TYR A 234 -7.67 -17.53 17.12
C TYR A 234 -8.16 -18.37 18.32
N GLY A 235 -9.42 -18.77 18.33
CA GLY A 235 -9.97 -19.65 19.39
C GLY A 235 -9.44 -21.08 19.38
N GLN A 236 -8.76 -21.50 18.33
CA GLN A 236 -8.23 -22.85 18.20
C GLN A 236 -6.79 -23.01 18.70
N TYR A 237 -6.08 -21.90 18.98
CA TYR A 237 -4.68 -21.91 19.46
C TYR A 237 -4.53 -21.55 20.95
N GLY A 238 -5.65 -21.33 21.68
CA GLY A 238 -5.64 -20.84 23.07
C GLY A 238 -6.07 -21.83 24.15
N ASN A 239 -6.11 -23.12 23.88
CA ASN A 239 -6.60 -24.10 24.89
C ASN A 239 -5.55 -25.15 25.29
N GLU A 240 -4.42 -24.68 25.83
CA GLU A 240 -3.59 -25.48 26.74
C GLU A 240 -3.11 -24.59 27.89
N GLY A 241 -3.73 -24.74 29.04
CA GLY A 241 -3.22 -24.21 30.31
C GLY A 241 -4.21 -23.38 31.14
N GLY A 242 -4.83 -24.01 32.14
CA GLY A 242 -5.26 -23.28 33.33
C GLY A 242 -6.74 -23.32 33.67
N HIS A 243 -7.13 -24.27 34.52
CA HIS A 243 -8.40 -24.28 35.28
C HIS A 243 -8.61 -22.99 36.06
N THR A 244 -9.76 -22.35 35.87
CA THR A 244 -10.50 -21.72 36.99
C THR A 244 -11.98 -21.61 36.65
N ARG A 245 -12.79 -22.04 37.57
CA ARG A 245 -14.25 -22.03 37.58
C ARG A 245 -14.76 -20.58 37.57
N THR A 246 -15.78 -20.30 36.74
CA THR A 246 -16.82 -19.33 37.08
C THR A 246 -18.17 -19.74 36.42
N THR A 247 -19.11 -19.75 37.24
CA THR A 247 -20.54 -20.03 37.25
C THR A 247 -21.38 -19.61 36.03
N ASP A 248 -22.35 -20.47 35.74
CA ASP A 248 -23.60 -20.31 34.99
C ASP A 248 -24.21 -18.92 34.95
N LEU A 249 -24.57 -18.48 33.76
CA LEU A 249 -25.74 -17.63 33.44
C LEU A 249 -25.85 -17.47 31.90
N SER A 250 -26.62 -18.32 31.23
CA SER A 250 -27.40 -17.98 30.03
C SER A 250 -27.89 -19.24 29.31
N ARG A 251 -28.95 -19.81 29.85
CA ARG A 251 -29.86 -20.64 29.07
C ARG A 251 -31.10 -19.79 28.82
N GLN A 252 -31.18 -19.19 27.63
CA GLN A 252 -32.44 -18.83 26.94
C GLN A 252 -32.05 -18.14 25.62
N GLY A 253 -32.45 -18.74 24.46
CA GLY A 253 -32.28 -18.10 23.14
C GLY A 253 -31.67 -19.00 22.07
N ALA A 254 -32.10 -20.23 21.95
CA ALA A 254 -31.72 -21.09 20.83
C ALA A 254 -32.95 -21.85 20.32
N GLU A 255 -33.85 -21.12 19.67
CA GLU A 255 -34.86 -21.69 18.76
C GLU A 255 -35.32 -20.51 17.87
N GLU A 256 -34.97 -20.53 16.61
CA GLU A 256 -35.37 -19.77 15.43
C GLU A 256 -34.15 -19.26 14.64
N ALA A 257 -33.55 -20.11 13.82
CA ALA A 257 -32.84 -19.77 12.58
C ALA A 257 -32.32 -21.07 11.92
N GLY A 258 -33.21 -21.91 11.54
CA GLY A 258 -32.92 -23.10 10.71
C GLY A 258 -33.78 -23.06 9.46
N ALA A 259 -33.47 -22.19 8.50
CA ALA A 259 -33.93 -22.30 7.11
C ALA A 259 -33.40 -21.09 6.34
N GLU A 260 -32.20 -21.20 5.76
CA GLU A 260 -31.73 -20.47 4.59
C GLU A 260 -30.21 -20.67 4.44
N ALA A 261 -29.79 -21.88 4.16
CA ALA A 261 -28.43 -22.23 3.80
C ALA A 261 -28.43 -23.35 2.76
N ALA A 262 -29.06 -23.09 1.63
CA ALA A 262 -28.97 -23.96 0.44
C ALA A 262 -29.05 -23.08 -0.80
N GLY A 263 -27.91 -22.49 -1.24
CA GLY A 263 -27.92 -21.66 -2.45
C GLY A 263 -26.62 -20.99 -2.82
N ALA A 264 -25.47 -21.38 -2.23
CA ALA A 264 -24.21 -20.71 -2.53
C ALA A 264 -23.02 -21.64 -2.87
N GLU A 265 -23.27 -22.85 -3.37
CA GLU A 265 -22.16 -23.78 -3.75
C GLU A 265 -22.04 -24.08 -5.25
N ALA A 266 -22.62 -23.29 -6.14
CA ALA A 266 -22.58 -23.55 -7.58
C ALA A 266 -21.85 -22.48 -8.42
N GLY A 267 -20.85 -21.78 -7.89
CA GLY A 267 -20.15 -20.71 -8.62
C GLY A 267 -18.63 -20.80 -8.68
N MET A 268 -17.99 -21.87 -8.16
CA MET A 268 -16.53 -21.90 -8.02
C MET A 268 -15.86 -23.10 -8.68
N ARG A 269 -16.23 -23.39 -9.95
CA ARG A 269 -15.56 -24.41 -10.76
C ARG A 269 -15.55 -24.07 -12.24
N ALA A 270 -14.84 -23.02 -12.63
CA ALA A 270 -14.41 -22.85 -14.02
C ALA A 270 -13.43 -21.68 -14.16
N SER A 271 -12.16 -21.87 -13.87
CA SER A 271 -11.04 -21.11 -14.46
C SER A 271 -9.71 -21.72 -14.03
N ARG A 272 -9.46 -22.92 -14.48
CA ARG A 272 -8.13 -23.53 -14.41
C ARG A 272 -7.89 -24.23 -15.74
N LYS A 273 -7.30 -23.47 -16.68
CA LYS A 273 -6.44 -24.00 -17.77
C LYS A 273 -6.05 -22.88 -18.73
N LEU A 274 -4.78 -22.90 -19.06
CA LEU A 274 -4.06 -22.22 -20.13
C LEU A 274 -3.15 -21.08 -19.67
N THR A 275 -1.87 -21.43 -19.52
CA THR A 275 -0.79 -20.66 -20.13
C THR A 275 0.48 -21.54 -20.20
N GLU A 276 0.78 -21.99 -21.39
CA GLU A 276 2.11 -22.47 -21.76
C GLU A 276 2.96 -21.32 -22.31
N LYS A 277 4.20 -21.32 -21.85
CA LYS A 277 5.51 -20.80 -22.29
C LYS A 277 5.63 -20.16 -23.67
N ARG A 278 6.39 -19.04 -23.70
CA ARG A 278 7.53 -18.89 -24.63
C ARG A 278 8.60 -17.93 -24.07
N PRO A 279 9.89 -18.21 -24.30
CA PRO A 279 10.98 -17.36 -23.86
C PRO A 279 11.37 -16.35 -24.95
N MET A 280 11.91 -15.20 -24.55
CA MET A 280 12.71 -14.36 -25.43
C MET A 280 13.87 -13.76 -24.67
N ASP A 281 15.03 -14.19 -25.14
CA ASP A 281 16.37 -13.76 -24.87
C ASP A 281 16.63 -12.41 -25.57
N SER A 282 17.19 -11.43 -24.85
CA SER A 282 18.14 -10.46 -25.44
C SER A 282 18.71 -9.54 -24.36
N THR A 283 19.97 -9.77 -24.08
CA THR A 283 21.08 -8.89 -23.63
C THR A 283 20.79 -7.40 -23.58
N VAL A 284 20.87 -6.82 -22.38
CA VAL A 284 21.41 -5.48 -22.14
C VAL A 284 22.31 -5.56 -20.90
N GLU A 285 23.59 -5.82 -21.13
CA GLU A 285 24.67 -5.49 -20.21
C GLU A 285 24.98 -4.01 -20.42
N GLU A 286 24.66 -3.16 -19.40
CA GLU A 286 25.35 -1.89 -19.09
C GLU A 286 24.54 -1.14 -18.04
N SER A 287 24.82 -1.41 -16.76
CA SER A 287 24.63 -0.46 -15.63
C SER A 287 24.78 -1.10 -14.24
N ALA A 288 25.51 -2.22 -14.13
CA ALA A 288 25.63 -2.95 -12.86
C ALA A 288 26.54 -2.26 -11.80
N GLU A 289 27.41 -1.33 -12.20
CA GLU A 289 28.40 -0.74 -11.27
C GLU A 289 27.87 0.42 -10.40
N SER A 290 26.70 1.02 -10.73
CA SER A 290 26.14 2.11 -9.92
C SER A 290 25.13 1.66 -8.86
N ASP A 291 24.68 0.40 -8.93
CA ASP A 291 23.60 -0.08 -8.05
C ASP A 291 24.13 -0.69 -6.74
N LEU A 292 25.39 -1.16 -6.70
CA LEU A 292 26.07 -1.63 -5.48
C LEU A 292 26.19 -0.56 -4.39
N ASN A 293 26.30 0.70 -4.79
CA ASN A 293 26.46 1.82 -3.86
C ASN A 293 25.18 2.18 -3.09
N LEU A 294 24.00 1.90 -3.64
CA LEU A 294 22.73 2.23 -2.97
C LEU A 294 22.38 1.21 -1.88
N ASP A 295 22.66 -0.06 -2.10
CA ASP A 295 22.46 -1.11 -1.08
C ASP A 295 23.38 -0.90 0.13
N GLU A 296 24.67 -0.53 -0.11
CA GLU A 296 25.59 -0.13 0.95
C GLU A 296 25.14 1.14 1.70
N MET A 297 24.53 2.10 1.00
CA MET A 297 23.99 3.32 1.63
C MET A 297 22.75 3.03 2.49
N LEU A 298 21.92 2.07 2.10
CA LEU A 298 20.74 1.65 2.86
C LEU A 298 21.12 0.86 4.12
N ASP A 299 22.16 0.01 4.04
CA ASP A 299 22.65 -0.79 5.16
C ASP A 299 23.45 0.03 6.19
N ARG A 300 24.33 0.95 5.74
CA ARG A 300 25.09 1.83 6.67
C ARG A 300 24.19 2.78 7.47
N GLY A 301 22.96 2.99 7.04
CA GLY A 301 21.98 3.78 7.79
C GLY A 301 21.34 3.07 8.98
N SER A 302 21.51 1.74 9.11
CA SER A 302 21.02 0.96 10.25
C SER A 302 22.02 0.84 11.40
N ASP A 303 23.32 1.03 11.13
CA ASP A 303 24.39 0.80 12.12
C ASP A 303 24.74 2.04 12.96
N LEU A 304 24.16 3.21 12.68
CA LEU A 304 24.48 4.46 13.40
C LEU A 304 23.59 4.72 14.63
N GLU A 305 22.61 3.89 14.94
CA GLU A 305 21.76 4.06 16.14
C GLU A 305 22.24 3.28 17.39
N GLU A 306 23.31 2.46 17.30
CA GLU A 306 23.84 1.71 18.46
C GLU A 306 24.98 2.38 19.22
N ILE A 307 25.41 3.59 18.86
CA ILE A 307 26.46 4.31 19.59
C ILE A 307 25.91 5.64 20.12
N ASN A 308 25.10 5.59 21.16
CA ASN A 308 24.96 6.62 22.20
C ASN A 308 23.99 6.13 23.30
N LEU A 309 24.54 5.39 24.22
CA LEU A 309 24.14 5.32 25.65
C LEU A 309 25.32 5.71 26.50
#